data_49888e1967ea8d0e003b8b4d9f826f7c
#
_entry.id   49888e1967ea8d0e003b8b4d9f826f7c
#
_cell.length_a   1.000
_cell.length_b   1.000
_cell.length_c   1.000
_cell.angle_alpha   90.00
_cell.angle_beta   90.00
_cell.angle_gamma   90.00
#
_symmetry.space_group_name_H-M   'P 1'
#
loop_
_entity.id
_entity.type
_entity.pdbx_description
1 polymer ?
#
loop_
_entity_poly.entity_id
_entity_poly.type
_entity_poly.pdbx_seq_one_letter_code
_entity_poly.pdbx_strand_id
1 'polypeptide(L)'
;YAGAAPVELTHNVILGRDPNARVLTGRPAATVMRVPSPANEISRSHAAVMPSGFGSWMLMDLGSANGTLLRSSNGNVQDVPPRVTVALNDGDVIDLGENVLVEFIVR
;
A
#
# COMPACT_ATOMS: atom_id res chain seq x y z
N TYR A 1 -2.15 -4.94 -8.43
CA TYR A 1 -2.72 -6.28 -8.40
C TYR A 1 -2.89 -6.81 -9.82
N ALA A 2 -3.06 -8.11 -9.92
CA ALA A 2 -3.24 -8.76 -11.21
C ALA A 2 -4.41 -8.14 -11.99
N GLY A 3 -4.20 -7.81 -13.25
CA GLY A 3 -5.20 -7.18 -14.13
C GLY A 3 -5.29 -5.66 -14.01
N ALA A 4 -4.61 -5.05 -13.05
CA ALA A 4 -4.59 -3.59 -12.94
C ALA A 4 -3.40 -3.00 -13.68
N ALA A 5 -3.57 -1.78 -14.19
CA ALA A 5 -2.47 -1.02 -14.75
C ALA A 5 -1.52 -0.61 -13.63
N PRO A 6 -0.19 -0.61 -13.85
CA PRO A 6 0.75 -0.13 -12.88
C PRO A 6 0.54 1.35 -12.57
N VAL A 7 0.75 1.73 -11.30
CA VAL A 7 0.78 3.13 -10.89
C VAL A 7 2.25 3.52 -10.72
N GLU A 8 2.65 4.59 -11.39
CA GLU A 8 4.01 5.10 -11.28
C GLU A 8 4.18 5.88 -9.99
N LEU A 9 5.22 5.54 -9.21
CA LEU A 9 5.45 6.15 -7.91
C LEU A 9 6.33 7.38 -8.04
N THR A 10 5.71 8.56 -8.04
CA THR A 10 6.40 9.85 -7.99
C THR A 10 6.16 10.59 -6.67
N HIS A 11 5.14 10.20 -5.94
CA HIS A 11 4.73 10.78 -4.66
C HIS A 11 3.87 9.76 -3.90
N ASN A 12 3.21 10.17 -2.82
CA ASN A 12 2.37 9.29 -2.01
C ASN A 12 1.27 8.63 -2.85
N VAL A 13 1.03 7.35 -2.59
CA VAL A 13 -0.08 6.59 -3.20
C VAL A 13 -0.90 5.98 -2.08
N ILE A 14 -2.22 6.17 -2.13
CA ILE A 14 -3.15 5.55 -1.19
C ILE A 14 -3.81 4.35 -1.87
N LEU A 15 -3.73 3.19 -1.22
CA LEU A 15 -4.32 1.94 -1.69
C LEU A 15 -5.60 1.67 -0.90
N GLY A 16 -6.66 1.24 -1.58
CA GLY A 16 -7.89 0.86 -0.90
C GLY A 16 -9.03 0.62 -1.87
N ARG A 17 -10.21 0.24 -1.33
CA ARG A 17 -11.39 0.01 -2.16
C ARG A 17 -12.08 1.29 -2.62
N ASP A 18 -11.84 2.40 -1.88
CA ASP A 18 -12.38 3.73 -2.22
C ASP A 18 -11.48 4.78 -1.58
N PRO A 19 -10.20 4.91 -2.02
CA PRO A 19 -9.22 5.68 -1.29
C PRO A 19 -9.46 7.18 -1.39
N ASN A 20 -9.18 7.89 -0.28
CA ASN A 20 -9.22 9.34 -0.20
C ASN A 20 -7.79 9.87 -0.36
N ALA A 21 -7.55 10.63 -1.43
CA ALA A 21 -6.24 11.18 -1.75
C ALA A 21 -5.70 12.14 -0.67
N ARG A 22 -6.53 12.61 0.24
CA ARG A 22 -6.16 13.59 1.28
C ARG A 22 -6.12 12.99 2.69
N VAL A 23 -6.15 11.67 2.80
CA VAL A 23 -6.18 11.00 4.11
C VAL A 23 -4.92 11.24 4.94
N LEU A 24 -3.78 11.51 4.30
CA LEU A 24 -2.54 11.84 4.98
C LEU A 24 -2.52 13.33 5.32
N THR A 25 -2.76 13.63 6.60
CA THR A 25 -2.80 15.00 7.09
C THR A 25 -1.43 15.68 6.98
N GLY A 26 -1.43 16.95 6.54
CA GLY A 26 -0.20 17.73 6.42
C GLY A 26 0.66 17.37 5.21
N ARG A 27 0.17 16.55 4.30
CA ARG A 27 0.88 16.14 3.09
C ARG A 27 0.10 16.56 1.84
N PRO A 28 0.78 16.70 0.68
CA PRO A 28 0.09 16.92 -0.59
C PRO A 28 -0.90 15.80 -0.88
N ALA A 29 -1.92 16.10 -1.68
CA ALA A 29 -2.86 15.07 -2.14
C ALA A 29 -2.09 13.94 -2.84
N ALA A 30 -2.44 12.71 -2.52
CA ALA A 30 -1.80 11.52 -3.06
C ALA A 30 -2.47 11.09 -4.37
N THR A 31 -1.75 10.29 -5.16
CA THR A 31 -2.38 9.45 -6.18
C THR A 31 -3.10 8.32 -5.47
N VAL A 32 -4.20 7.84 -6.03
CA VAL A 32 -4.94 6.72 -5.45
C VAL A 32 -4.84 5.50 -6.35
N MET A 33 -4.77 4.32 -5.72
CA MET A 33 -4.90 3.05 -6.40
C MET A 33 -6.11 2.33 -5.83
N ARG A 34 -7.20 2.30 -6.59
CA ARG A 34 -8.43 1.62 -6.19
C ARG A 34 -8.32 0.13 -6.48
N VAL A 35 -8.68 -0.69 -5.50
CA VAL A 35 -8.63 -2.15 -5.62
C VAL A 35 -10.03 -2.74 -5.41
N PRO A 36 -10.32 -3.92 -6.01
CA PRO A 36 -11.60 -4.57 -5.77
C PRO A 36 -11.68 -5.12 -4.35
N SER A 37 -12.85 -5.06 -3.75
CA SER A 37 -13.11 -5.64 -2.44
C SER A 37 -14.56 -6.11 -2.37
N PRO A 38 -14.90 -7.22 -3.07
CA PRO A 38 -16.29 -7.69 -3.12
C PRO A 38 -16.86 -8.07 -1.75
N ALA A 39 -16.01 -8.47 -0.81
CA ALA A 39 -16.42 -8.77 0.55
C ALA A 39 -16.34 -7.57 1.49
N ASN A 40 -15.94 -6.40 1.00
CA ASN A 40 -15.73 -5.16 1.78
C ASN A 40 -14.74 -5.34 2.95
N GLU A 41 -13.81 -6.28 2.85
CA GLU A 41 -12.81 -6.52 3.89
C GLU A 41 -11.60 -5.59 3.76
N ILE A 42 -11.38 -5.03 2.57
CA ILE A 42 -10.35 -4.02 2.37
C ILE A 42 -10.94 -2.65 2.73
N SER A 43 -10.24 -1.91 3.57
CA SER A 43 -10.69 -0.58 4.00
C SER A 43 -10.69 0.40 2.82
N ARG A 44 -11.50 1.45 2.91
CA ARG A 44 -11.57 2.48 1.85
C ARG A 44 -10.20 3.06 1.59
N SER A 45 -9.54 3.60 2.62
CA SER A 45 -8.13 4.00 2.57
C SER A 45 -7.37 3.03 3.46
N HIS A 46 -6.75 2.01 2.86
CA HIS A 46 -6.22 0.86 3.57
C HIS A 46 -4.75 1.03 3.95
N ALA A 47 -3.94 1.42 3.00
CA ALA A 47 -2.50 1.56 3.19
C ALA A 47 -1.96 2.68 2.32
N ALA A 48 -0.78 3.20 2.67
CA ALA A 48 -0.09 4.22 1.91
C ALA A 48 1.32 3.76 1.56
N VAL A 49 1.74 4.05 0.33
CA VAL A 49 3.12 3.93 -0.11
C VAL A 49 3.68 5.33 -0.24
N MET A 50 4.78 5.61 0.44
CA MET A 50 5.31 6.96 0.57
C MET A 50 6.81 6.98 0.34
N PRO A 51 7.34 8.08 -0.24
CA PRO A 51 8.78 8.24 -0.30
C PRO A 51 9.35 8.48 1.10
N SER A 52 10.49 7.86 1.40
CA SER A 52 11.19 8.03 2.67
C SER A 52 12.49 8.83 2.52
N GLY A 53 12.73 9.42 1.35
CA GLY A 53 13.95 10.15 1.00
C GLY A 53 15.02 9.24 0.40
N PHE A 54 16.00 9.86 -0.28
CA PHE A 54 17.14 9.16 -0.87
C PHE A 54 16.78 8.00 -1.81
N GLY A 55 15.64 8.13 -2.51
CA GLY A 55 15.17 7.09 -3.44
C GLY A 55 14.53 5.87 -2.80
N SER A 56 14.37 5.88 -1.49
CA SER A 56 13.73 4.78 -0.77
C SER A 56 12.23 5.00 -0.63
N TRP A 57 11.50 3.92 -0.36
CA TRP A 57 10.05 3.94 -0.20
C TRP A 57 9.66 3.19 1.07
N MET A 58 8.49 3.52 1.62
CA MET A 58 7.97 2.91 2.83
C MET A 58 6.47 2.67 2.70
N LEU A 59 5.98 1.72 3.50
CA LEU A 59 4.58 1.32 3.56
C LEU A 59 4.03 1.66 4.95
N MET A 60 2.78 2.12 5.00
CA MET A 60 2.07 2.35 6.26
C MET A 60 0.66 1.80 6.14
N ASP A 61 0.22 0.99 7.12
CA ASP A 61 -1.19 0.66 7.28
C ASP A 61 -1.92 1.87 7.88
N LEU A 62 -3.02 2.27 7.29
CA LEU A 62 -3.77 3.48 7.70
C LEU A 62 -4.81 3.20 8.79
N GLY A 63 -4.61 2.14 9.59
CA GLY A 63 -5.59 1.71 10.58
C GLY A 63 -6.68 0.87 9.95
N SER A 64 -6.32 0.02 8.98
CA SER A 64 -7.27 -0.83 8.27
C SER A 64 -7.99 -1.79 9.21
N ALA A 65 -9.23 -2.16 8.85
CA ALA A 65 -10.07 -3.04 9.68
C ALA A 65 -9.47 -4.45 9.82
N ASN A 66 -8.86 -4.98 8.76
CA ASN A 66 -8.37 -6.35 8.73
C ASN A 66 -6.85 -6.49 8.57
N GLY A 67 -6.14 -5.38 8.59
CA GLY A 67 -4.68 -5.38 8.57
C GLY A 67 -4.05 -5.43 7.18
N THR A 68 -2.75 -5.26 7.17
CA THR A 68 -1.90 -5.31 5.97
C THR A 68 -0.74 -6.25 6.25
N LEU A 69 -0.42 -7.11 5.29
CA LEU A 69 0.78 -7.96 5.35
C LEU A 69 1.77 -7.50 4.30
N LEU A 70 3.04 -7.60 4.62
CA LEU A 70 4.14 -7.39 3.68
C LEU A 70 4.85 -8.70 3.43
N ARG A 71 4.83 -9.15 2.17
CA ARG A 71 5.51 -10.37 1.74
C ARG A 71 6.79 -9.99 1.02
N SER A 72 7.92 -10.27 1.64
CA SER A 72 9.22 -9.98 1.05
C SER A 72 9.56 -10.96 -0.08
N SER A 73 10.39 -10.51 -1.00
CA SER A 73 10.84 -11.35 -2.13
C SER A 73 11.58 -12.63 -1.67
N ASN A 74 12.13 -12.64 -0.45
CA ASN A 74 12.77 -13.82 0.13
C ASN A 74 11.80 -14.79 0.80
N GLY A 75 10.49 -14.55 0.72
CA GLY A 75 9.47 -15.42 1.30
C GLY A 75 9.03 -15.07 2.72
N ASN A 76 9.66 -14.11 3.38
CA ASN A 76 9.23 -13.65 4.69
C ASN A 76 7.90 -12.90 4.60
N VAL A 77 7.04 -13.11 5.60
CA VAL A 77 5.77 -12.41 5.74
C VAL A 77 5.75 -11.71 7.09
N GLN A 78 5.41 -10.42 7.09
CA GLN A 78 5.30 -9.66 8.32
C GLN A 78 3.99 -8.88 8.38
N ASP A 79 3.44 -8.75 9.58
CA ASP A 79 2.35 -7.82 9.83
C ASP A 79 2.88 -6.39 9.77
N VAL A 80 2.10 -5.50 9.16
CA VAL A 80 2.40 -4.06 9.14
C VAL A 80 1.60 -3.43 10.25
N PRO A 81 2.22 -2.99 11.36
CA PRO A 81 1.47 -2.38 12.46
C PRO A 81 0.79 -1.09 12.01
N PRO A 82 -0.43 -0.79 12.53
CA PRO A 82 -1.12 0.44 12.15
C PRO A 82 -0.28 1.68 12.45
N ARG A 83 -0.22 2.59 11.49
CA ARG A 83 0.46 3.88 11.61
C ARG A 83 1.97 3.80 11.85
N VAL A 84 2.58 2.64 11.62
CA VAL A 84 4.03 2.44 11.69
C VAL A 84 4.57 2.20 10.29
N THR A 85 5.56 2.97 9.88
CA THR A 85 6.18 2.81 8.57
C THR A 85 7.14 1.63 8.55
N VAL A 86 7.09 0.87 7.46
CA VAL A 86 8.05 -0.21 7.20
C VAL A 86 8.69 0.01 5.84
N ALA A 87 9.93 -0.40 5.69
CA ALA A 87 10.66 -0.24 4.43
C ALA A 87 10.09 -1.14 3.35
N LEU A 88 10.01 -0.62 2.12
CA LEU A 88 9.67 -1.39 0.92
C LEU A 88 10.93 -1.62 0.10
N ASN A 89 11.10 -2.86 -0.36
CA ASN A 89 12.19 -3.25 -1.22
C ASN A 89 11.64 -3.79 -2.55
N ASP A 90 12.47 -3.73 -3.59
CA ASP A 90 12.08 -4.24 -4.91
C ASP A 90 11.61 -5.68 -4.83
N GLY A 91 10.47 -5.95 -5.44
CA GLY A 91 9.85 -7.28 -5.45
C GLY A 91 8.98 -7.60 -4.25
N ASP A 92 8.86 -6.70 -3.29
CA ASP A 92 7.95 -6.89 -2.16
C ASP A 92 6.50 -6.86 -2.63
N VAL A 93 5.63 -7.61 -1.96
CA VAL A 93 4.21 -7.70 -2.26
C VAL A 93 3.41 -7.25 -1.05
N ILE A 94 2.53 -6.29 -1.27
CA ILE A 94 1.62 -5.76 -0.25
C ILE A 94 0.32 -6.55 -0.34
N ASP A 95 -0.04 -7.24 0.74
CA ASP A 95 -1.24 -8.05 0.83
C ASP A 95 -2.32 -7.27 1.60
N LEU A 96 -3.35 -6.85 0.89
CA LEU A 96 -4.45 -6.06 1.45
C LEU A 96 -5.62 -6.95 1.92
N GLY A 97 -5.54 -8.25 1.72
CA GLY A 97 -6.62 -9.18 1.96
C GLY A 97 -7.41 -9.50 0.68
N GLU A 98 -8.36 -10.42 0.76
CA GLU A 98 -9.20 -10.85 -0.37
C GLU A 98 -8.39 -11.26 -1.62
N ASN A 99 -7.18 -11.79 -1.43
CA ASN A 99 -6.24 -12.11 -2.52
C ASN A 99 -5.83 -10.92 -3.38
N VAL A 100 -5.96 -9.70 -2.85
CA VAL A 100 -5.49 -8.50 -3.53
C VAL A 100 -4.05 -8.25 -3.13
N LEU A 101 -3.15 -8.55 -4.05
CA LEU A 101 -1.70 -8.45 -3.87
C LEU A 101 -1.18 -7.35 -4.78
N VAL A 102 -0.48 -6.37 -4.20
CA VAL A 102 0.08 -5.24 -4.93
C VAL A 102 1.59 -5.33 -4.90
N GLU A 103 2.20 -5.51 -6.05
CA GLU A 103 3.65 -5.66 -6.16
C GLU A 103 4.33 -4.30 -6.23
N PHE A 104 5.40 -4.15 -5.45
CA PHE A 104 6.26 -2.98 -5.47
C PHE A 104 7.51 -3.29 -6.31
N ILE A 105 7.72 -2.52 -7.38
CA ILE A 105 8.81 -2.75 -8.34
C ILE A 105 9.63 -1.47 -8.44
N VAL A 106 10.95 -1.59 -8.29
CA VAL A 106 11.91 -0.52 -8.54
C VAL A 106 12.47 -0.70 -9.95
N ARG A 107 12.40 0.35 -10.75
CA ARG A 107 12.91 0.34 -12.13
C ARG A 107 14.08 1.30 -12.30
#